data_3038a446956a7af8355c472deeaa3726
#
_entry.id   3038a446956a7af8355c472deeaa3726
#
_cell.length_a   1.000
_cell.length_b   1.000
_cell.length_c   1.000
_cell.angle_alpha   90.00
_cell.angle_beta   90.00
_cell.angle_gamma   90.00
#
_symmetry.space_group_name_H-M   'P 1'
#
loop_
_entity.id
_entity.type
_entity.pdbx_description
1 polymer ?
#
loop_
_entity_poly.entity_id
_entity_poly.type
_entity_poly.pdbx_seq_one_letter_code
_entity_poly.pdbx_strand_id
1 'polypeptide(L)'
;MSHISFYPGPSRVNAKVTEYFYDAYMEGILSENHRSAAFMKLFKKTKKLLKQKLDIPEDYEIVFTSSATECWEIIAQSLTAKASFHVYNGTFGNKWCEYAGKLGIETHAASFDIEDSIPIKLLAVPDEADVVCVTQNETSNGTQVSDVELTILRRQFADRLIAVDATSSMAATTLPFKMGDVWFASVQKGFGLPSGMGIMILSPTAVAKAEKLNENDHYNSLLFSIANSRKDQTPYTPNILGIYLLYRLMEDRRPIEEINRKVKNRFLDWMDFLNKFDSWTPLVENESVRSTTVIPLKAEPSVIKELLEKASDAGFTLGSGYGEWKEDTIRIANFPSIKKKEIQSLRFFLKKNFD
;
A
#
# COMPACT_ATOMS: atom_id res chain seq x y z
N MET A 1 -12.71 -25.93 8.58
CA MET A 1 -11.80 -25.02 9.36
C MET A 1 -11.87 -23.62 8.75
N SER A 2 -11.76 -22.57 9.55
CA SER A 2 -11.74 -21.19 8.99
C SER A 2 -10.44 -21.01 8.20
N HIS A 3 -10.54 -20.63 6.96
CA HIS A 3 -9.40 -20.38 6.06
C HIS A 3 -8.60 -19.17 6.55
N ILE A 4 -7.28 -19.32 6.75
CA ILE A 4 -6.40 -18.27 7.26
C ILE A 4 -5.51 -17.78 6.12
N SER A 5 -5.71 -16.54 5.69
CA SER A 5 -4.93 -15.94 4.60
C SER A 5 -3.68 -15.25 5.11
N PHE A 6 -2.54 -15.66 4.56
CA PHE A 6 -1.24 -14.98 4.59
C PHE A 6 -0.88 -14.45 3.20
N TYR A 7 -1.87 -14.30 2.31
CA TYR A 7 -1.67 -13.76 0.98
C TYR A 7 -1.36 -12.25 1.05
N PRO A 8 -0.37 -11.74 0.30
CA PRO A 8 0.07 -10.34 0.42
C PRO A 8 -0.86 -9.29 -0.22
N GLY A 9 -1.93 -9.72 -0.90
CA GLY A 9 -2.92 -8.78 -1.41
C GLY A 9 -3.89 -9.35 -2.44
N PRO A 10 -5.21 -9.39 -2.14
CA PRO A 10 -5.86 -9.00 -0.88
C PRO A 10 -5.40 -9.85 0.29
N SER A 11 -5.17 -9.19 1.44
CA SER A 11 -4.67 -9.88 2.63
C SER A 11 -5.77 -10.20 3.65
N ARG A 12 -5.37 -10.68 4.83
CA ARG A 12 -6.29 -11.01 5.92
C ARG A 12 -7.15 -9.82 6.32
N VAL A 13 -8.46 -9.94 6.20
CA VAL A 13 -9.43 -8.94 6.65
C VAL A 13 -9.48 -8.95 8.19
N ASN A 14 -9.57 -7.77 8.81
CA ASN A 14 -9.67 -7.60 10.24
C ASN A 14 -10.94 -8.28 10.76
N ALA A 15 -10.81 -9.05 11.83
CA ALA A 15 -11.92 -9.84 12.39
C ALA A 15 -13.11 -8.98 12.87
N LYS A 16 -12.89 -7.70 13.20
CA LYS A 16 -13.96 -6.77 13.60
C LYS A 16 -14.80 -6.27 12.43
N VAL A 17 -14.40 -6.52 11.18
CA VAL A 17 -15.17 -6.07 10.00
C VAL A 17 -16.60 -6.61 10.00
N THR A 18 -16.83 -7.81 10.53
CA THR A 18 -18.19 -8.37 10.64
C THR A 18 -19.07 -7.55 11.61
N GLU A 19 -18.50 -7.13 12.75
CA GLU A 19 -19.17 -6.25 13.71
C GLU A 19 -19.47 -4.88 13.08
N TYR A 20 -18.45 -4.27 12.45
CA TYR A 20 -18.60 -2.98 11.80
C TYR A 20 -19.62 -2.98 10.66
N PHE A 21 -19.68 -4.08 9.89
CA PHE A 21 -20.71 -4.25 8.86
C PHE A 21 -22.11 -4.30 9.45
N TYR A 22 -22.28 -5.08 10.53
CA TYR A 22 -23.56 -5.16 11.24
C TYR A 22 -24.00 -3.79 11.76
N ASP A 23 -23.10 -3.05 12.40
CA ASP A 23 -23.37 -1.69 12.89
C ASP A 23 -23.75 -0.75 11.74
N ALA A 24 -23.03 -0.78 10.62
CA ALA A 24 -23.35 0.04 9.43
C ALA A 24 -24.76 -0.22 8.92
N TYR A 25 -25.19 -1.48 8.93
CA TYR A 25 -26.55 -1.86 8.53
C TYR A 25 -27.60 -1.35 9.53
N MET A 26 -27.38 -1.57 10.82
CA MET A 26 -28.30 -1.16 11.88
C MET A 26 -28.43 0.36 12.02
N GLU A 27 -27.34 1.11 11.77
CA GLU A 27 -27.34 2.57 11.77
C GLU A 27 -27.97 3.18 10.49
N GLY A 28 -28.28 2.36 9.48
CA GLY A 28 -28.87 2.80 8.22
C GLY A 28 -27.91 3.57 7.30
N ILE A 29 -26.60 3.66 7.65
CA ILE A 29 -25.61 4.47 6.91
C ILE A 29 -25.41 3.99 5.47
N LEU A 30 -25.68 2.71 5.20
CA LEU A 30 -25.50 2.11 3.87
C LEU A 30 -26.43 2.69 2.80
N SER A 31 -27.56 3.28 3.21
CA SER A 31 -28.55 3.91 2.33
C SER A 31 -28.46 5.44 2.34
N GLU A 32 -27.48 6.02 3.03
CA GLU A 32 -27.32 7.46 3.13
C GLU A 32 -26.85 8.09 1.82
N ASN A 33 -27.38 9.27 1.53
CA ASN A 33 -26.90 10.07 0.41
C ASN A 33 -25.51 10.66 0.77
N HIS A 34 -24.57 10.61 -0.16
CA HIS A 34 -23.22 11.15 0.03
C HIS A 34 -23.14 12.68 0.21
N ARG A 35 -24.27 13.37 0.16
CA ARG A 35 -24.43 14.81 0.46
C ARG A 35 -25.24 15.04 1.73
N SER A 36 -25.66 13.99 2.43
CA SER A 36 -26.39 14.10 3.70
C SER A 36 -25.46 14.58 4.82
N ALA A 37 -26.05 15.21 5.84
CA ALA A 37 -25.28 15.63 7.02
C ALA A 37 -24.65 14.45 7.75
N ALA A 38 -25.30 13.27 7.74
CA ALA A 38 -24.79 12.05 8.35
C ALA A 38 -23.52 11.56 7.61
N PHE A 39 -23.56 11.49 6.29
CA PHE A 39 -22.40 11.11 5.49
C PHE A 39 -21.25 12.11 5.62
N MET A 40 -21.52 13.42 5.52
CA MET A 40 -20.48 14.44 5.68
C MET A 40 -19.80 14.36 7.05
N LYS A 41 -20.57 14.10 8.11
CA LYS A 41 -20.02 13.88 9.47
C LYS A 41 -19.13 12.64 9.52
N LEU A 42 -19.54 11.53 8.91
CA LEU A 42 -18.76 10.31 8.79
C LEU A 42 -17.45 10.58 8.05
N PHE A 43 -17.53 11.20 6.87
CA PHE A 43 -16.38 11.49 6.00
C PHE A 43 -15.35 12.38 6.71
N LYS A 44 -15.82 13.47 7.35
CA LYS A 44 -14.97 14.36 8.16
C LYS A 44 -14.25 13.64 9.28
N LYS A 45 -14.97 12.80 10.05
CA LYS A 45 -14.39 12.01 11.12
C LYS A 45 -13.35 11.01 10.60
N THR A 46 -13.63 10.36 9.46
CA THR A 46 -12.69 9.41 8.84
C THR A 46 -11.38 10.09 8.47
N LYS A 47 -11.42 11.25 7.79
CA LYS A 47 -10.21 12.02 7.46
C LYS A 47 -9.43 12.44 8.70
N LYS A 48 -10.13 12.93 9.73
CA LYS A 48 -9.49 13.33 11.00
C LYS A 48 -8.77 12.15 11.67
N LEU A 49 -9.43 11.00 11.75
CA LEU A 49 -8.84 9.80 12.36
C LEU A 49 -7.66 9.25 11.55
N LEU A 50 -7.73 9.29 10.22
CA LEU A 50 -6.60 8.93 9.37
C LEU A 50 -5.37 9.79 9.69
N LYS A 51 -5.54 11.13 9.75
CA LYS A 51 -4.45 12.04 10.10
C LYS A 51 -3.86 11.71 11.46
N GLN A 52 -4.70 11.57 12.48
CA GLN A 52 -4.28 11.30 13.86
C GLN A 52 -3.62 9.94 14.04
N LYS A 53 -4.15 8.89 13.40
CA LYS A 53 -3.69 7.50 13.61
C LYS A 53 -2.50 7.11 12.77
N LEU A 54 -2.30 7.78 11.62
CA LEU A 54 -1.19 7.52 10.70
C LEU A 54 -0.10 8.59 10.74
N ASP A 55 -0.25 9.62 11.58
CA ASP A 55 0.67 10.77 11.68
C ASP A 55 0.80 11.55 10.36
N ILE A 56 -0.34 11.74 9.66
CA ILE A 56 -0.41 12.54 8.43
C ILE A 56 -0.44 14.03 8.82
N PRO A 57 0.38 14.90 8.19
CA PRO A 57 0.34 16.34 8.47
C PRO A 57 -1.05 16.97 8.30
N GLU A 58 -1.40 17.91 9.16
CA GLU A 58 -2.75 18.48 9.19
C GLU A 58 -3.12 19.28 7.93
N ASP A 59 -2.13 19.83 7.23
CA ASP A 59 -2.29 20.59 5.99
C ASP A 59 -2.38 19.72 4.73
N TYR A 60 -2.24 18.38 4.86
CA TYR A 60 -2.42 17.46 3.73
C TYR A 60 -3.90 17.19 3.47
N GLU A 61 -4.26 17.09 2.19
CA GLU A 61 -5.62 16.68 1.79
C GLU A 61 -5.72 15.16 1.66
N ILE A 62 -6.90 14.62 1.92
CA ILE A 62 -7.20 13.19 1.75
C ILE A 62 -8.38 13.04 0.80
N VAL A 63 -8.21 12.23 -0.24
CA VAL A 63 -9.28 11.83 -1.15
C VAL A 63 -9.37 10.30 -1.20
N PHE A 64 -10.55 9.78 -1.50
CA PHE A 64 -10.79 8.34 -1.67
C PHE A 64 -10.95 8.01 -3.14
N THR A 65 -10.38 6.88 -3.55
CA THR A 65 -10.41 6.32 -4.89
C THR A 65 -10.95 4.89 -4.83
N SER A 66 -11.14 4.24 -5.98
CA SER A 66 -11.57 2.83 -6.02
C SER A 66 -10.42 1.85 -5.74
N SER A 67 -9.18 2.27 -5.99
CA SER A 67 -7.99 1.44 -5.80
C SER A 67 -6.71 2.27 -5.82
N ALA A 68 -5.57 1.70 -5.39
CA ALA A 68 -4.26 2.30 -5.60
C ALA A 68 -3.91 2.41 -7.10
N THR A 69 -4.39 1.49 -7.93
CA THR A 69 -4.15 1.53 -9.39
C THR A 69 -4.83 2.74 -10.03
N GLU A 70 -6.01 3.14 -9.56
CA GLU A 70 -6.65 4.38 -10.02
C GLU A 70 -5.80 5.62 -9.68
N CYS A 71 -5.07 5.58 -8.56
CA CYS A 71 -4.15 6.68 -8.21
C CYS A 71 -3.04 6.87 -9.25
N TRP A 72 -2.60 5.81 -9.93
CA TRP A 72 -1.62 5.90 -11.01
C TRP A 72 -2.15 6.76 -12.17
N GLU A 73 -3.40 6.54 -12.57
CA GLU A 73 -4.06 7.33 -13.62
C GLU A 73 -4.26 8.78 -13.17
N ILE A 74 -4.75 8.99 -11.95
CA ILE A 74 -4.96 10.34 -11.40
C ILE A 74 -3.65 11.14 -11.39
N ILE A 75 -2.53 10.53 -11.00
CA ILE A 75 -1.22 11.20 -11.01
C ILE A 75 -0.81 11.55 -12.44
N ALA A 76 -0.99 10.64 -13.38
CA ALA A 76 -0.66 10.87 -14.78
C ALA A 76 -1.51 12.01 -15.39
N GLN A 77 -2.82 12.00 -15.15
CA GLN A 77 -3.77 12.95 -15.73
C GLN A 77 -3.73 14.33 -15.05
N SER A 78 -3.71 14.35 -13.72
CA SER A 78 -3.98 15.58 -12.96
C SER A 78 -2.73 16.21 -12.32
N LEU A 79 -1.57 15.55 -12.34
CA LEU A 79 -0.34 16.06 -11.73
C LEU A 79 0.87 16.07 -12.65
N THR A 80 0.80 15.36 -13.79
CA THR A 80 1.91 15.28 -14.76
C THR A 80 1.59 16.13 -15.99
N ALA A 81 2.36 17.21 -16.19
CA ALA A 81 2.14 18.10 -17.33
C ALA A 81 2.84 17.61 -18.62
N LYS A 82 4.02 16.99 -18.48
CA LYS A 82 4.86 16.55 -19.59
C LYS A 82 5.31 15.11 -19.41
N ALA A 83 6.16 14.86 -18.41
CA ALA A 83 6.77 13.56 -18.22
C ALA A 83 6.78 13.14 -16.74
N SER A 84 6.83 11.84 -16.50
CA SER A 84 7.06 11.22 -15.20
C SER A 84 8.32 10.37 -15.20
N PHE A 85 9.01 10.32 -14.07
CA PHE A 85 10.20 9.50 -13.86
C PHE A 85 9.94 8.44 -12.80
N HIS A 86 10.08 7.16 -13.14
CA HIS A 86 9.73 6.05 -12.28
C HIS A 86 10.98 5.34 -11.76
N VAL A 87 11.09 5.21 -10.43
CA VAL A 87 12.17 4.51 -9.73
C VAL A 87 11.60 3.25 -9.08
N TYR A 88 12.04 2.09 -9.53
CA TYR A 88 11.48 0.81 -9.08
C TYR A 88 12.49 -0.35 -9.21
N ASN A 89 12.21 -1.43 -8.47
CA ASN A 89 12.96 -2.69 -8.54
C ASN A 89 12.04 -3.93 -8.64
N GLY A 90 10.77 -3.73 -8.98
CA GLY A 90 9.83 -4.84 -9.09
C GLY A 90 8.62 -4.56 -9.97
N THR A 91 7.73 -5.53 -10.01
CA THR A 91 6.64 -5.58 -11.00
C THR A 91 5.60 -4.48 -10.83
N PHE A 92 5.29 -4.05 -9.58
CA PHE A 92 4.27 -3.02 -9.39
C PHE A 92 4.76 -1.64 -9.80
N GLY A 93 6.01 -1.31 -9.50
CA GLY A 93 6.62 -0.07 -9.97
C GLY A 93 6.76 -0.03 -11.50
N ASN A 94 7.17 -1.14 -12.13
CA ASN A 94 7.21 -1.26 -13.59
C ASN A 94 5.82 -1.06 -14.21
N LYS A 95 4.78 -1.71 -13.67
CA LYS A 95 3.40 -1.54 -14.16
C LYS A 95 2.92 -0.10 -14.04
N TRP A 96 3.27 0.59 -12.97
CA TRP A 96 2.90 2.00 -12.85
C TRP A 96 3.50 2.85 -13.98
N CYS A 97 4.78 2.64 -14.29
CA CYS A 97 5.44 3.29 -15.44
C CYS A 97 4.73 2.96 -16.76
N GLU A 98 4.45 1.68 -17.00
CA GLU A 98 3.73 1.24 -18.22
C GLU A 98 2.34 1.87 -18.35
N TYR A 99 1.58 1.96 -17.25
CA TYR A 99 0.23 2.53 -17.28
C TYR A 99 0.25 4.05 -17.49
N ALA A 100 1.21 4.77 -16.92
CA ALA A 100 1.38 6.19 -17.21
C ALA A 100 1.67 6.42 -18.70
N GLY A 101 2.54 5.59 -19.30
CA GLY A 101 2.83 5.64 -20.73
C GLY A 101 1.61 5.35 -21.62
N LYS A 102 0.73 4.41 -21.23
CA LYS A 102 -0.52 4.12 -21.95
C LYS A 102 -1.52 5.29 -21.95
N LEU A 103 -1.42 6.18 -20.98
CA LEU A 103 -2.20 7.42 -20.93
C LEU A 103 -1.60 8.57 -21.76
N GLY A 104 -0.52 8.29 -22.50
CA GLY A 104 0.13 9.29 -23.37
C GLY A 104 1.12 10.20 -22.64
N ILE A 105 1.43 9.92 -21.37
CA ILE A 105 2.48 10.63 -20.63
C ILE A 105 3.84 10.09 -21.08
N GLU A 106 4.79 10.98 -21.35
CA GLU A 106 6.17 10.58 -21.54
C GLU A 106 6.72 9.99 -20.24
N THR A 107 7.22 8.75 -20.28
CA THR A 107 7.71 8.05 -19.10
C THR A 107 9.18 7.73 -19.22
N HIS A 108 9.93 8.06 -18.17
CA HIS A 108 11.32 7.66 -17.98
C HIS A 108 11.41 6.73 -16.78
N ALA A 109 12.38 5.84 -16.79
CA ALA A 109 12.51 4.86 -15.71
C ALA A 109 13.97 4.62 -15.33
N ALA A 110 14.19 4.37 -14.04
CA ALA A 110 15.42 3.81 -13.50
C ALA A 110 15.06 2.57 -12.67
N SER A 111 15.35 1.40 -13.20
CA SER A 111 15.27 0.15 -12.45
C SER A 111 16.58 -0.11 -11.72
N PHE A 112 16.52 -0.76 -10.56
CA PHE A 112 17.66 -1.15 -9.76
C PHE A 112 17.49 -2.58 -9.23
N ASP A 113 18.57 -3.21 -8.79
CA ASP A 113 18.54 -4.58 -8.29
C ASP A 113 17.77 -4.70 -6.97
N ILE A 114 17.15 -5.85 -6.71
CA ILE A 114 16.42 -6.12 -5.46
C ILE A 114 17.32 -6.17 -4.24
N GLU A 115 18.62 -6.37 -4.44
CA GLU A 115 19.64 -6.36 -3.38
C GLU A 115 20.20 -4.96 -3.09
N ASP A 116 19.85 -3.97 -3.92
CA ASP A 116 20.38 -2.62 -3.81
C ASP A 116 19.43 -1.63 -3.16
N SER A 117 19.99 -0.60 -2.56
CA SER A 117 19.29 0.66 -2.27
C SER A 117 19.15 1.48 -3.55
N ILE A 118 18.17 2.41 -3.57
CA ILE A 118 18.01 3.31 -4.73
C ILE A 118 19.32 4.04 -5.04
N PRO A 119 19.86 3.96 -6.26
CA PRO A 119 21.08 4.66 -6.65
C PRO A 119 20.82 6.16 -6.90
N ILE A 120 20.30 6.88 -5.90
CA ILE A 120 19.73 8.23 -6.02
C ILE A 120 20.67 9.20 -6.72
N LYS A 121 21.99 9.15 -6.42
CA LYS A 121 23.01 10.03 -7.03
C LYS A 121 23.22 9.78 -8.53
N LEU A 122 22.82 8.62 -9.02
CA LEU A 122 22.99 8.20 -10.42
C LEU A 122 21.70 8.39 -11.23
N LEU A 123 20.61 8.81 -10.60
CA LEU A 123 19.33 9.03 -11.28
C LEU A 123 19.45 10.24 -12.23
N ALA A 124 19.40 9.96 -13.53
CA ALA A 124 19.37 10.97 -14.58
C ALA A 124 17.91 11.37 -14.86
N VAL A 125 17.30 12.15 -13.97
CA VAL A 125 15.92 12.61 -14.12
C VAL A 125 15.88 13.75 -15.12
N PRO A 126 15.17 13.62 -16.27
CA PRO A 126 15.07 14.67 -17.29
C PRO A 126 14.42 15.95 -16.73
N ASP A 127 14.79 17.08 -17.29
CA ASP A 127 14.26 18.39 -16.85
C ASP A 127 12.74 18.51 -17.04
N GLU A 128 12.19 17.86 -18.04
CA GLU A 128 10.76 17.80 -18.34
C GLU A 128 9.94 16.89 -17.40
N ALA A 129 10.58 16.03 -16.61
CA ALA A 129 9.86 15.15 -15.70
C ALA A 129 9.29 15.94 -14.51
N ASP A 130 7.98 16.11 -14.49
CA ASP A 130 7.25 16.84 -13.45
C ASP A 130 7.13 16.07 -12.13
N VAL A 131 7.05 14.74 -12.23
CA VAL A 131 6.77 13.86 -11.10
C VAL A 131 7.80 12.73 -11.04
N VAL A 132 8.37 12.52 -9.86
CA VAL A 132 9.20 11.34 -9.54
C VAL A 132 8.34 10.34 -8.80
N CYS A 133 8.17 9.16 -9.37
CA CYS A 133 7.32 8.08 -8.90
C CYS A 133 8.16 7.00 -8.23
N VAL A 134 7.83 6.62 -6.99
CA VAL A 134 8.58 5.63 -6.20
C VAL A 134 7.64 4.59 -5.59
N THR A 135 7.94 3.32 -5.76
CA THR A 135 7.27 2.24 -5.02
C THR A 135 8.00 2.01 -3.71
N GLN A 136 7.43 2.51 -2.60
CA GLN A 136 8.09 2.46 -1.30
C GLN A 136 8.19 1.04 -0.73
N ASN A 137 7.23 0.17 -1.03
CA ASN A 137 7.21 -1.21 -0.55
C ASN A 137 6.71 -2.13 -1.67
N GLU A 138 7.65 -2.77 -2.34
CA GLU A 138 7.37 -3.60 -3.51
C GLU A 138 6.85 -4.99 -3.10
N THR A 139 5.62 -5.27 -3.44
CA THR A 139 4.93 -6.51 -3.05
C THR A 139 5.42 -7.74 -3.83
N SER A 140 5.93 -7.55 -5.03
CA SER A 140 6.34 -8.66 -5.90
C SER A 140 7.58 -9.37 -5.38
N ASN A 141 8.54 -8.63 -4.83
CA ASN A 141 9.83 -9.15 -4.37
C ASN A 141 10.11 -8.93 -2.88
N GLY A 142 9.24 -8.19 -2.15
CA GLY A 142 9.40 -7.95 -0.71
C GLY A 142 10.55 -7.02 -0.34
N THR A 143 10.84 -6.02 -1.16
CA THR A 143 11.77 -4.94 -0.84
C THR A 143 11.03 -3.69 -0.34
N GLN A 144 11.75 -2.81 0.35
CA GLN A 144 11.22 -1.49 0.74
C GLN A 144 12.30 -0.41 0.67
N VAL A 145 11.88 0.77 0.26
CA VAL A 145 12.68 2.00 0.32
C VAL A 145 12.62 2.57 1.74
N SER A 146 13.76 2.89 2.31
CA SER A 146 13.87 3.42 3.67
C SER A 146 13.50 4.90 3.77
N ASP A 147 13.20 5.37 5.00
CA ASP A 147 12.92 6.79 5.28
C ASP A 147 14.14 7.67 4.96
N VAL A 148 15.35 7.13 5.10
CA VAL A 148 16.62 7.83 4.75
C VAL A 148 16.70 8.06 3.25
N GLU A 149 16.42 7.02 2.45
CA GLU A 149 16.42 7.13 0.98
C GLU A 149 15.37 8.13 0.50
N LEU A 150 14.15 8.09 1.05
CA LEU A 150 13.10 9.07 0.72
C LEU A 150 13.53 10.49 1.08
N THR A 151 14.24 10.67 2.21
CA THR A 151 14.77 11.99 2.61
C THR A 151 15.84 12.48 1.63
N ILE A 152 16.74 11.61 1.18
CA ILE A 152 17.77 11.98 0.19
C ILE A 152 17.11 12.29 -1.15
N LEU A 153 16.16 11.46 -1.59
CA LEU A 153 15.40 11.67 -2.82
C LEU A 153 14.69 13.03 -2.80
N ARG A 154 13.99 13.37 -1.70
CA ARG A 154 13.33 14.66 -1.53
C ARG A 154 14.30 15.85 -1.62
N ARG A 155 15.50 15.73 -1.06
CA ARG A 155 16.52 16.76 -1.13
C ARG A 155 17.07 16.95 -2.54
N GLN A 156 17.29 15.85 -3.26
CA GLN A 156 17.84 15.89 -4.62
C GLN A 156 16.85 16.45 -5.63
N PHE A 157 15.55 16.15 -5.47
CA PHE A 157 14.47 16.56 -6.36
C PHE A 157 13.50 17.51 -5.66
N ALA A 158 14.05 18.57 -5.00
CA ALA A 158 13.27 19.51 -4.19
C ALA A 158 12.23 20.31 -4.99
N ASP A 159 12.45 20.50 -6.27
CA ASP A 159 11.63 21.27 -7.22
C ASP A 159 10.58 20.41 -7.94
N ARG A 160 10.54 19.08 -7.70
CA ARG A 160 9.65 18.14 -8.36
C ARG A 160 8.66 17.52 -7.38
N LEU A 161 7.49 17.10 -7.88
CA LEU A 161 6.59 16.28 -7.08
C LEU A 161 7.18 14.87 -6.88
N ILE A 162 7.10 14.36 -5.65
CA ILE A 162 7.40 12.96 -5.34
C ILE A 162 6.10 12.24 -5.04
N ALA A 163 5.74 11.28 -5.89
CA ALA A 163 4.60 10.40 -5.71
C ALA A 163 5.06 9.02 -5.22
N VAL A 164 4.43 8.52 -4.17
CA VAL A 164 4.87 7.31 -3.45
C VAL A 164 3.74 6.30 -3.36
N ASP A 165 3.95 5.13 -3.98
CA ASP A 165 3.10 3.96 -3.75
C ASP A 165 3.47 3.32 -2.41
N ALA A 166 2.59 3.49 -1.43
CA ALA A 166 2.70 2.91 -0.10
C ALA A 166 1.68 1.78 0.15
N THR A 167 1.22 1.12 -0.91
CA THR A 167 0.15 0.11 -0.84
C THR A 167 0.48 -1.05 0.11
N SER A 168 1.75 -1.46 0.19
CA SER A 168 2.18 -2.53 1.09
C SER A 168 2.76 -2.06 2.42
N SER A 169 2.76 -0.75 2.70
CA SER A 169 3.29 -0.20 3.95
C SER A 169 2.29 0.67 4.71
N MET A 170 1.45 1.45 4.02
CA MET A 170 0.50 2.36 4.67
C MET A 170 -0.40 1.61 5.65
N ALA A 171 -0.56 2.19 6.83
CA ALA A 171 -1.27 1.61 7.97
C ALA A 171 -0.63 0.33 8.57
N ALA A 172 0.57 -0.08 8.14
CA ALA A 172 1.35 -1.14 8.75
C ALA A 172 2.68 -0.64 9.33
N THR A 173 3.28 0.36 8.68
CA THR A 173 4.53 1.00 9.10
C THR A 173 4.35 2.51 9.22
N THR A 174 5.23 3.17 9.98
CA THR A 174 5.36 4.63 9.92
C THR A 174 5.84 5.06 8.54
N LEU A 175 5.36 6.19 8.06
CA LEU A 175 5.75 6.77 6.76
C LEU A 175 6.19 8.23 6.95
N PRO A 176 7.27 8.68 6.31
CA PRO A 176 7.75 10.05 6.40
C PRO A 176 6.96 10.94 5.42
N PHE A 177 5.68 11.21 5.70
CA PHE A 177 4.76 11.90 4.77
C PHE A 177 5.34 13.18 4.18
N LYS A 178 6.14 13.94 4.94
CA LYS A 178 6.78 15.18 4.46
C LYS A 178 7.83 14.97 3.37
N MET A 179 8.25 13.72 3.13
CA MET A 179 9.24 13.38 2.09
C MET A 179 8.60 13.09 0.73
N GLY A 180 7.27 13.00 0.67
CA GLY A 180 6.50 12.82 -0.56
C GLY A 180 5.35 13.81 -0.66
N ASP A 181 4.96 14.15 -1.88
CA ASP A 181 3.86 15.07 -2.15
C ASP A 181 2.53 14.33 -2.37
N VAL A 182 2.61 13.13 -2.91
CA VAL A 182 1.47 12.25 -3.13
C VAL A 182 1.78 10.89 -2.53
N TRP A 183 0.94 10.43 -1.60
CA TRP A 183 1.01 9.10 -1.03
C TRP A 183 -0.29 8.37 -1.31
N PHE A 184 -0.23 7.11 -1.72
CA PHE A 184 -1.44 6.36 -1.93
C PHE A 184 -1.32 4.89 -1.54
N ALA A 185 -2.46 4.28 -1.25
CA ALA A 185 -2.57 2.86 -0.94
C ALA A 185 -3.98 2.33 -1.18
N SER A 186 -4.10 1.03 -1.41
CA SER A 186 -5.36 0.29 -1.32
C SER A 186 -5.58 -0.26 0.08
N VAL A 187 -6.84 -0.35 0.52
CA VAL A 187 -7.19 -0.70 1.90
C VAL A 187 -7.10 -2.21 2.23
N GLN A 188 -6.94 -3.08 1.25
CA GLN A 188 -6.95 -4.55 1.43
C GLN A 188 -5.61 -5.14 1.91
N LYS A 189 -4.65 -4.31 2.34
CA LYS A 189 -3.34 -4.73 2.86
C LYS A 189 -3.14 -4.26 4.30
N GLY A 190 -2.34 -3.24 4.56
CA GLY A 190 -2.03 -2.75 5.90
C GLY A 190 -3.24 -2.32 6.74
N PHE A 191 -4.30 -1.82 6.10
CA PHE A 191 -5.56 -1.53 6.77
C PHE A 191 -6.32 -2.79 7.17
N GLY A 192 -6.25 -3.86 6.37
CA GLY A 192 -6.97 -5.10 6.63
C GLY A 192 -8.48 -4.96 6.41
N LEU A 193 -8.88 -4.20 5.42
CA LEU A 193 -10.27 -4.06 4.97
C LEU A 193 -10.51 -4.88 3.68
N PRO A 194 -11.76 -5.14 3.30
CA PRO A 194 -12.09 -5.65 1.98
C PRO A 194 -11.56 -4.73 0.88
N SER A 195 -11.21 -5.30 -0.28
CA SER A 195 -10.80 -4.52 -1.47
C SER A 195 -11.96 -3.68 -2.03
N GLY A 196 -11.64 -2.69 -2.88
CA GLY A 196 -12.62 -1.82 -3.54
C GLY A 196 -12.59 -0.37 -3.03
N MET A 197 -11.47 0.03 -2.38
CA MET A 197 -11.21 1.42 -2.01
C MET A 197 -9.70 1.68 -1.97
N GLY A 198 -9.31 2.87 -2.44
CA GLY A 198 -7.98 3.44 -2.30
C GLY A 198 -8.03 4.74 -1.48
N ILE A 199 -6.88 5.14 -0.99
CA ILE A 199 -6.67 6.40 -0.26
C ILE A 199 -5.52 7.11 -0.94
N MET A 200 -5.72 8.40 -1.27
CA MET A 200 -4.68 9.29 -1.77
C MET A 200 -4.53 10.46 -0.80
N ILE A 201 -3.30 10.77 -0.43
CA ILE A 201 -2.91 11.80 0.54
C ILE A 201 -2.01 12.78 -0.20
N LEU A 202 -2.33 14.05 -0.14
CA LEU A 202 -1.75 15.10 -0.99
C LEU A 202 -1.16 16.21 -0.14
N SER A 203 0.09 16.57 -0.40
CA SER A 203 0.73 17.76 0.19
C SER A 203 0.12 19.04 -0.37
N PRO A 204 0.30 20.19 0.31
CA PRO A 204 -0.07 21.49 -0.26
C PRO A 204 0.57 21.76 -1.62
N THR A 205 1.78 21.26 -1.87
CA THR A 205 2.48 21.36 -3.16
C THR A 205 1.76 20.57 -4.26
N ALA A 206 1.33 19.34 -3.97
CA ALA A 206 0.57 18.53 -4.92
C ALA A 206 -0.79 19.17 -5.25
N VAL A 207 -1.47 19.72 -4.24
CA VAL A 207 -2.73 20.46 -4.43
C VAL A 207 -2.52 21.68 -5.33
N ALA A 208 -1.51 22.50 -5.07
CA ALA A 208 -1.20 23.66 -5.90
C ALA A 208 -0.84 23.28 -7.35
N LYS A 209 -0.16 22.15 -7.55
CA LYS A 209 0.13 21.63 -8.89
C LYS A 209 -1.14 21.21 -9.61
N ALA A 210 -2.07 20.49 -8.94
CA ALA A 210 -3.37 20.14 -9.51
C ALA A 210 -4.19 21.38 -9.89
N GLU A 211 -4.24 22.40 -9.01
CA GLU A 211 -4.91 23.66 -9.27
C GLU A 211 -4.31 24.40 -10.47
N LYS A 212 -2.98 24.37 -10.63
CA LYS A 212 -2.26 25.00 -11.75
C LYS A 212 -2.53 24.27 -13.08
N LEU A 213 -2.56 22.94 -13.09
CA LEU A 213 -2.85 22.15 -14.29
C LEU A 213 -4.32 22.27 -14.69
N ASN A 214 -5.21 22.45 -13.71
CA ASN A 214 -6.64 22.68 -13.89
C ASN A 214 -7.30 21.59 -14.78
N GLU A 215 -6.90 20.32 -14.58
CA GLU A 215 -7.45 19.19 -15.32
C GLU A 215 -8.89 18.93 -14.87
N ASN A 216 -9.84 18.90 -15.80
CA ASN A 216 -11.28 18.72 -15.53
C ASN A 216 -11.96 17.77 -16.54
N ASP A 217 -11.18 17.13 -17.43
CA ASP A 217 -11.73 16.34 -18.52
C ASP A 217 -12.06 14.89 -18.12
N HIS A 218 -11.47 14.43 -17.01
CA HIS A 218 -11.64 13.06 -16.56
C HIS A 218 -12.64 12.96 -15.39
N TYR A 219 -13.39 11.86 -15.37
CA TYR A 219 -14.35 11.54 -14.33
C TYR A 219 -13.71 11.53 -12.92
N ASN A 220 -12.46 11.08 -12.83
CA ASN A 220 -11.67 11.00 -11.60
C ASN A 220 -10.66 12.17 -11.45
N SER A 221 -10.96 13.32 -12.07
CA SER A 221 -10.16 14.54 -11.90
C SER A 221 -9.81 14.79 -10.43
N LEU A 222 -8.51 15.01 -10.17
CA LEU A 222 -8.02 15.26 -8.81
C LEU A 222 -8.55 16.57 -8.26
N LEU A 223 -8.60 17.60 -9.09
CA LEU A 223 -9.13 18.91 -8.70
C LEU A 223 -10.58 18.82 -8.23
N PHE A 224 -11.41 18.07 -8.96
CA PHE A 224 -12.80 17.85 -8.59
C PHE A 224 -12.92 17.02 -7.30
N SER A 225 -12.06 16.02 -7.13
CA SER A 225 -11.99 15.19 -5.92
C SER A 225 -11.59 16.01 -4.69
N ILE A 226 -10.60 16.89 -4.79
CA ILE A 226 -10.17 17.79 -3.72
C ILE A 226 -11.29 18.77 -3.36
N ALA A 227 -11.93 19.40 -4.35
CA ALA A 227 -13.00 20.36 -4.13
C ALA A 227 -14.20 19.76 -3.38
N ASN A 228 -14.53 18.50 -3.65
CA ASN A 228 -15.58 17.78 -2.92
C ASN A 228 -15.11 17.32 -1.54
N SER A 229 -13.87 16.80 -1.41
CA SER A 229 -13.32 16.41 -0.12
C SER A 229 -13.27 17.56 0.89
N ARG A 230 -12.97 18.77 0.44
CA ARG A 230 -13.03 20.00 1.28
C ARG A 230 -14.42 20.33 1.82
N LYS A 231 -15.45 19.84 1.15
CA LYS A 231 -16.86 19.93 1.59
C LYS A 231 -17.31 18.69 2.38
N ASP A 232 -16.37 17.81 2.74
CA ASP A 232 -16.66 16.50 3.35
C ASP A 232 -17.57 15.60 2.51
N GLN A 233 -17.44 15.67 1.18
CA GLN A 233 -18.21 14.94 0.19
C GLN A 233 -17.28 14.19 -0.77
N THR A 234 -17.86 13.32 -1.59
CA THR A 234 -17.20 12.70 -2.75
C THR A 234 -17.76 13.27 -4.06
N PRO A 235 -17.01 13.22 -5.17
CA PRO A 235 -17.50 13.64 -6.48
C PRO A 235 -18.81 12.95 -6.87
N TYR A 236 -18.88 11.64 -6.68
CA TYR A 236 -19.97 10.74 -7.02
C TYR A 236 -20.33 9.90 -5.81
N THR A 237 -21.42 9.12 -5.89
CA THR A 237 -21.82 8.18 -4.84
C THR A 237 -20.70 7.16 -4.61
N PRO A 238 -20.13 7.13 -3.40
CA PRO A 238 -18.95 6.31 -3.11
C PRO A 238 -19.34 4.91 -2.63
N ASN A 239 -18.32 4.08 -2.39
CA ASN A 239 -18.44 2.91 -1.54
C ASN A 239 -18.60 3.34 -0.06
N ILE A 240 -19.84 3.65 0.34
CA ILE A 240 -20.17 4.14 1.70
C ILE A 240 -19.72 3.12 2.75
N LEU A 241 -19.99 1.84 2.50
CA LEU A 241 -19.55 0.76 3.40
C LEU A 241 -18.02 0.80 3.61
N GLY A 242 -17.24 0.93 2.54
CA GLY A 242 -15.79 1.03 2.63
C GLY A 242 -15.33 2.19 3.51
N ILE A 243 -15.94 3.37 3.36
CA ILE A 243 -15.64 4.56 4.18
C ILE A 243 -16.05 4.33 5.65
N TYR A 244 -17.20 3.71 5.90
CA TYR A 244 -17.65 3.39 7.25
C TYR A 244 -16.73 2.37 7.93
N LEU A 245 -16.35 1.30 7.22
CA LEU A 245 -15.41 0.31 7.74
C LEU A 245 -14.04 0.93 8.06
N LEU A 246 -13.57 1.86 7.22
CA LEU A 246 -12.34 2.59 7.45
C LEU A 246 -12.45 3.49 8.69
N TYR A 247 -13.57 4.21 8.85
CA TYR A 247 -13.86 5.01 10.04
C TYR A 247 -13.76 4.16 11.31
N ARG A 248 -14.53 3.07 11.38
CA ARG A 248 -14.57 2.19 12.56
C ARG A 248 -13.21 1.55 12.85
N LEU A 249 -12.52 1.13 11.80
CA LEU A 249 -11.16 0.59 11.94
C LEU A 249 -10.21 1.64 12.52
N MET A 250 -10.24 2.88 12.04
CA MET A 250 -9.36 3.95 12.54
C MET A 250 -9.75 4.38 13.96
N GLU A 251 -11.01 4.34 14.34
CA GLU A 251 -11.48 4.61 15.70
C GLU A 251 -10.86 3.61 16.71
N ASP A 252 -10.88 2.32 16.37
CA ASP A 252 -10.35 1.24 17.22
C ASP A 252 -8.82 1.08 17.14
N ARG A 253 -8.20 1.67 16.11
CA ARG A 253 -6.79 1.43 15.82
C ARG A 253 -5.88 2.19 16.79
N ARG A 254 -4.79 1.53 17.20
CA ARG A 254 -3.70 2.17 17.92
C ARG A 254 -2.90 3.10 17.00
N PRO A 255 -2.17 4.08 17.56
CA PRO A 255 -1.25 4.92 16.77
C PRO A 255 -0.28 4.09 15.95
N ILE A 256 0.15 4.64 14.81
CA ILE A 256 0.96 3.91 13.81
C ILE A 256 2.31 3.44 14.37
N GLU A 257 2.91 4.18 15.30
CA GLU A 257 4.18 3.82 15.92
C GLU A 257 4.10 2.50 16.70
N GLU A 258 2.99 2.28 17.41
CA GLU A 258 2.77 1.01 18.12
C GLU A 258 2.57 -0.16 17.16
N ILE A 259 1.87 0.09 16.05
CA ILE A 259 1.62 -0.92 15.02
C ILE A 259 2.93 -1.26 14.31
N ASN A 260 3.67 -0.25 13.87
CA ASN A 260 4.97 -0.40 13.23
C ASN A 260 5.93 -1.23 14.11
N ARG A 261 6.05 -0.88 15.39
CA ARG A 261 6.87 -1.64 16.33
C ARG A 261 6.47 -3.13 16.39
N LYS A 262 5.15 -3.42 16.44
CA LYS A 262 4.65 -4.81 16.46
C LYS A 262 4.93 -5.53 15.14
N VAL A 263 4.79 -4.86 14.00
CA VAL A 263 5.06 -5.44 12.68
C VAL A 263 6.55 -5.75 12.53
N LYS A 264 7.43 -4.81 12.92
CA LYS A 264 8.89 -5.00 12.91
C LYS A 264 9.34 -6.16 13.82
N ASN A 265 8.89 -6.19 15.08
CA ASN A 265 9.25 -7.27 15.99
C ASN A 265 8.78 -8.63 15.46
N ARG A 266 7.57 -8.69 14.92
CA ARG A 266 7.03 -9.91 14.33
C ARG A 266 7.78 -10.33 13.05
N PHE A 267 8.27 -9.38 12.27
CA PHE A 267 9.15 -9.65 11.13
C PHE A 267 10.45 -10.31 11.60
N LEU A 268 11.11 -9.77 12.62
CA LEU A 268 12.32 -10.37 13.18
C LEU A 268 12.04 -11.78 13.71
N ASP A 269 10.95 -11.96 14.45
CA ASP A 269 10.51 -13.30 14.89
C ASP A 269 10.27 -14.28 13.73
N TRP A 270 9.78 -13.78 12.58
CA TRP A 270 9.62 -14.58 11.37
C TRP A 270 10.97 -14.98 10.79
N MET A 271 11.89 -14.04 10.64
CA MET A 271 13.22 -14.32 10.08
C MET A 271 13.99 -15.33 10.95
N ASP A 272 13.98 -15.15 12.29
CA ASP A 272 14.58 -16.11 13.23
C ASP A 272 13.97 -17.52 13.13
N PHE A 273 12.70 -17.61 12.79
CA PHE A 273 12.03 -18.90 12.59
C PHE A 273 12.35 -19.49 11.22
N LEU A 274 12.24 -18.71 10.15
CA LEU A 274 12.37 -19.20 8.77
C LEU A 274 13.80 -19.56 8.40
N ASN A 275 14.81 -18.90 8.98
CA ASN A 275 16.22 -19.19 8.77
C ASN A 275 16.70 -20.53 9.37
N LYS A 276 15.82 -21.27 10.07
CA LYS A 276 16.13 -22.61 10.61
C LYS A 276 15.89 -23.75 9.62
N PHE A 277 15.31 -23.46 8.48
CA PHE A 277 14.95 -24.46 7.47
C PHE A 277 15.91 -24.38 6.30
N ASP A 278 16.38 -25.54 5.83
CA ASP A 278 17.24 -25.67 4.64
C ASP A 278 16.42 -25.72 3.33
N SER A 279 15.07 -25.85 3.45
CA SER A 279 14.15 -26.01 2.29
C SER A 279 13.98 -24.74 1.47
N TRP A 280 14.27 -23.56 2.04
CA TRP A 280 14.13 -22.25 1.40
C TRP A 280 15.11 -21.23 1.95
N THR A 281 15.28 -20.14 1.20
CA THR A 281 16.04 -18.94 1.62
C THR A 281 15.16 -17.69 1.44
N PRO A 282 15.43 -16.58 2.15
CA PRO A 282 14.85 -15.29 1.78
C PRO A 282 15.17 -14.96 0.32
N LEU A 283 14.19 -14.46 -0.45
CA LEU A 283 14.43 -14.02 -1.83
C LEU A 283 15.44 -12.86 -1.89
N VAL A 284 15.37 -11.94 -0.94
CA VAL A 284 16.28 -10.78 -0.82
C VAL A 284 17.28 -11.09 0.28
N GLU A 285 18.58 -11.14 -0.07
CA GLU A 285 19.65 -11.44 0.88
C GLU A 285 20.03 -10.22 1.72
N ASN A 286 20.04 -9.04 1.12
CA ASN A 286 20.34 -7.78 1.81
C ASN A 286 19.23 -7.39 2.79
N GLU A 287 19.50 -7.58 4.08
CA GLU A 287 18.54 -7.30 5.16
C GLU A 287 18.07 -5.85 5.22
N SER A 288 18.91 -4.90 4.78
CA SER A 288 18.64 -3.46 4.87
C SER A 288 17.52 -3.00 3.95
N VAL A 289 17.23 -3.75 2.89
CA VAL A 289 16.20 -3.42 1.90
C VAL A 289 14.97 -4.33 1.99
N ARG A 290 14.94 -5.29 2.93
CA ARG A 290 13.79 -6.18 3.12
C ARG A 290 12.54 -5.45 3.61
N SER A 291 11.41 -5.77 3.00
CA SER A 291 10.08 -5.36 3.48
C SER A 291 9.75 -6.02 4.81
N THR A 292 9.24 -5.25 5.77
CA THR A 292 8.75 -5.79 7.03
C THR A 292 7.32 -6.33 6.95
N THR A 293 6.61 -6.12 5.84
CA THR A 293 5.20 -6.48 5.66
C THR A 293 4.96 -7.63 4.68
N VAL A 294 5.93 -7.91 3.82
CA VAL A 294 5.88 -9.02 2.85
C VAL A 294 7.19 -9.79 2.92
N ILE A 295 7.12 -11.08 3.18
CA ILE A 295 8.28 -11.96 3.35
C ILE A 295 8.28 -12.97 2.19
N PRO A 296 9.07 -12.75 1.13
CA PRO A 296 9.26 -13.71 0.06
C PRO A 296 10.33 -14.74 0.44
N LEU A 297 10.03 -16.01 0.16
CA LEU A 297 10.97 -17.12 0.32
C LEU A 297 11.18 -17.78 -1.03
N LYS A 298 12.43 -18.07 -1.36
CA LYS A 298 12.86 -18.75 -2.57
C LYS A 298 13.18 -20.21 -2.28
N ALA A 299 12.75 -21.12 -3.14
CA ALA A 299 13.07 -22.54 -3.09
C ALA A 299 12.94 -23.16 -4.49
N GLU A 300 13.33 -24.43 -4.59
CA GLU A 300 13.08 -25.20 -5.81
C GLU A 300 11.59 -25.23 -6.16
N PRO A 301 11.18 -25.11 -7.44
CA PRO A 301 9.78 -25.05 -7.85
C PRO A 301 8.93 -26.22 -7.33
N SER A 302 9.50 -27.42 -7.18
CA SER A 302 8.83 -28.58 -6.60
C SER A 302 8.47 -28.38 -5.13
N VAL A 303 9.38 -27.77 -4.34
CA VAL A 303 9.16 -27.45 -2.93
C VAL A 303 8.09 -26.35 -2.79
N ILE A 304 8.14 -25.32 -3.65
CA ILE A 304 7.12 -24.27 -3.67
C ILE A 304 5.73 -24.83 -3.95
N LYS A 305 5.62 -25.70 -4.95
CA LYS A 305 4.36 -26.35 -5.30
C LYS A 305 3.83 -27.21 -4.14
N GLU A 306 4.66 -28.07 -3.57
CA GLU A 306 4.31 -28.91 -2.43
C GLU A 306 3.87 -28.07 -1.21
N LEU A 307 4.60 -26.97 -0.92
CA LEU A 307 4.26 -26.09 0.18
C LEU A 307 2.90 -25.42 0.00
N LEU A 308 2.60 -24.92 -1.20
CA LEU A 308 1.32 -24.28 -1.51
C LEU A 308 0.15 -25.27 -1.41
N GLU A 309 0.30 -26.50 -1.94
CA GLU A 309 -0.70 -27.56 -1.88
C GLU A 309 -0.97 -27.97 -0.43
N LYS A 310 0.06 -28.37 0.32
CA LYS A 310 -0.07 -28.76 1.73
C LYS A 310 -0.63 -27.65 2.62
N ALA A 311 -0.23 -26.38 2.37
CA ALA A 311 -0.76 -25.22 3.11
C ALA A 311 -2.25 -25.04 2.84
N SER A 312 -2.68 -25.16 1.57
CA SER A 312 -4.09 -25.10 1.18
C SER A 312 -4.93 -26.16 1.88
N ASP A 313 -4.47 -27.41 1.87
CA ASP A 313 -5.13 -28.55 2.54
C ASP A 313 -5.24 -28.35 4.05
N ALA A 314 -4.24 -27.71 4.66
CA ALA A 314 -4.25 -27.33 6.06
C ALA A 314 -5.08 -26.07 6.40
N GLY A 315 -5.71 -25.44 5.38
CA GLY A 315 -6.54 -24.24 5.55
C GLY A 315 -5.77 -22.93 5.60
N PHE A 316 -4.54 -22.89 5.07
CA PHE A 316 -3.75 -21.67 4.91
C PHE A 316 -3.70 -21.25 3.44
N THR A 317 -3.82 -19.94 3.18
CA THR A 317 -3.51 -19.36 1.87
C THR A 317 -2.20 -18.59 1.96
N LEU A 318 -1.17 -19.09 1.30
CA LEU A 318 0.09 -18.36 1.11
C LEU A 318 0.07 -17.64 -0.24
N GLY A 319 0.89 -16.59 -0.40
CA GLY A 319 1.07 -15.94 -1.69
C GLY A 319 1.99 -16.78 -2.58
N SER A 320 1.60 -17.04 -3.82
CA SER A 320 2.55 -17.48 -4.86
C SER A 320 3.53 -16.36 -5.18
N GLY A 321 4.65 -16.66 -5.80
CA GLY A 321 5.54 -15.68 -6.38
C GLY A 321 4.83 -14.77 -7.39
N TYR A 322 5.51 -13.71 -7.85
CA TYR A 322 4.94 -12.76 -8.78
C TYR A 322 5.96 -12.32 -9.83
N GLY A 323 5.49 -12.08 -11.07
CA GLY A 323 6.38 -11.71 -12.15
C GLY A 323 7.40 -12.83 -12.46
N GLU A 324 8.64 -12.48 -12.53
CA GLU A 324 9.75 -13.40 -12.79
C GLU A 324 9.98 -14.43 -11.69
N TRP A 325 9.60 -14.12 -10.43
CA TRP A 325 9.72 -15.03 -9.27
C TRP A 325 8.51 -15.95 -9.08
N LYS A 326 7.64 -16.10 -10.10
CA LYS A 326 6.35 -16.78 -9.93
C LYS A 326 6.49 -18.25 -9.55
N GLU A 327 7.45 -18.93 -10.12
CA GLU A 327 7.56 -20.40 -10.03
C GLU A 327 8.45 -20.87 -8.86
N ASP A 328 9.37 -20.04 -8.39
CA ASP A 328 10.41 -20.38 -7.42
C ASP A 328 10.28 -19.65 -6.08
N THR A 329 9.17 -18.89 -5.86
CA THR A 329 8.95 -18.19 -4.60
C THR A 329 7.54 -18.35 -4.04
N ILE A 330 7.44 -18.23 -2.72
CA ILE A 330 6.20 -17.91 -2.01
C ILE A 330 6.34 -16.57 -1.31
N ARG A 331 5.20 -15.97 -0.94
CA ARG A 331 5.19 -14.72 -0.17
C ARG A 331 4.27 -14.88 1.05
N ILE A 332 4.80 -14.56 2.23
CA ILE A 332 4.05 -14.57 3.49
C ILE A 332 3.74 -13.12 3.87
N ALA A 333 2.46 -12.79 3.97
CA ALA A 333 2.03 -11.48 4.47
C ALA A 333 2.30 -11.34 5.96
N ASN A 334 2.80 -10.16 6.35
CA ASN A 334 3.04 -9.77 7.74
C ASN A 334 2.23 -8.50 8.12
N PHE A 335 0.98 -8.39 7.65
CA PHE A 335 0.11 -7.23 7.91
C PHE A 335 -0.55 -7.26 9.29
N PRO A 336 -0.92 -6.09 9.84
CA PRO A 336 -1.44 -5.96 11.21
C PRO A 336 -2.67 -6.81 11.55
N SER A 337 -3.53 -7.12 10.57
CA SER A 337 -4.77 -7.89 10.77
C SER A 337 -4.55 -9.38 11.05
N ILE A 338 -3.35 -9.90 10.77
CA ILE A 338 -2.98 -11.29 11.05
C ILE A 338 -2.72 -11.44 12.55
N LYS A 339 -3.43 -12.36 13.21
CA LYS A 339 -3.38 -12.56 14.66
C LYS A 339 -2.20 -13.44 15.09
N LYS A 340 -1.69 -13.23 16.30
CA LYS A 340 -0.58 -14.03 16.88
C LYS A 340 -0.87 -15.53 16.82
N LYS A 341 -2.08 -15.96 17.15
CA LYS A 341 -2.48 -17.36 17.10
C LYS A 341 -2.45 -17.95 15.67
N GLU A 342 -2.78 -17.15 14.65
CA GLU A 342 -2.74 -17.56 13.25
C GLU A 342 -1.29 -17.78 12.81
N ILE A 343 -0.38 -16.90 13.22
CA ILE A 343 1.06 -17.04 12.99
C ILE A 343 1.62 -18.29 13.66
N GLN A 344 1.25 -18.54 14.92
CA GLN A 344 1.67 -19.75 15.63
C GLN A 344 1.19 -21.01 14.93
N SER A 345 -0.05 -21.00 14.40
CA SER A 345 -0.59 -22.14 13.66
C SER A 345 0.17 -22.38 12.35
N LEU A 346 0.51 -21.31 11.60
CA LEU A 346 1.30 -21.46 10.38
C LEU A 346 2.73 -21.94 10.70
N ARG A 347 3.38 -21.41 11.73
CA ARG A 347 4.71 -21.87 12.16
C ARG A 347 4.71 -23.35 12.55
N PHE A 348 3.68 -23.81 13.29
CA PHE A 348 3.54 -25.21 13.64
C PHE A 348 3.37 -26.08 12.39
N PHE A 349 2.56 -25.63 11.43
CA PHE A 349 2.38 -26.31 10.15
C PHE A 349 3.71 -26.44 9.37
N LEU A 350 4.45 -25.33 9.23
CA LEU A 350 5.73 -25.30 8.51
C LEU A 350 6.74 -26.24 9.18
N LYS A 351 6.88 -26.17 10.51
CA LYS A 351 7.77 -27.06 11.24
C LYS A 351 7.44 -28.53 11.08
N LYS A 352 6.17 -28.89 11.11
CA LYS A 352 5.73 -30.29 10.99
C LYS A 352 5.99 -30.89 9.60
N ASN A 353 5.99 -30.10 8.55
CA ASN A 353 5.98 -30.59 7.17
C ASN A 353 7.27 -30.34 6.38
N PHE A 354 8.18 -29.48 6.87
CA PHE A 354 9.35 -29.00 6.14
C PHE A 354 10.63 -28.90 7.01
N ASP A 355 10.56 -29.33 8.30
CA ASP A 355 11.70 -29.40 9.23
C ASP A 355 12.49 -30.70 9.01
#